data_7f5f4e5abf05bb9c1ce5e717bc49b3a3
#
_entry.id   7f5f4e5abf05bb9c1ce5e717bc49b3a3
#
_cell.length_a   1.000
_cell.length_b   1.000
_cell.length_c   1.000
_cell.angle_alpha   90.00
_cell.angle_beta   90.00
_cell.angle_gamma   90.00
#
_symmetry.space_group_name_H-M   'P 1'
#
loop_
_entity.id
_entity.type
_entity.pdbx_description
1 polymer ?
#
loop_
_entity_poly.entity_id
_entity_poly.type
_entity_poly.pdbx_seq_one_letter_code
_entity_poly.pdbx_strand_id
1 'polypeptide(L)'
;DTAIEMLDWKAQDGDYGRITKATAKHVRAQVAMWDKDYDKAIEECEDIFEDGTYSMEDKTGDVFNGPDFRSKEVLWAYQFSTNLGGGGSGTPLMGHRAAIITTTRYQSNADCTFEAKNGGYGWGRVYPNTYLFSLYDQAKDNRYKDLFIHTFYYNDPKSAKFGQEIPKNLYGTSAGYMEKLHPMSKKHFDQWTNADQPDRTTSFRDLIVYRLAETYLMCAEAYFHRDGGSSPKAIEYYNETWERAGNDHEDGPLTLDMLLDEYARELHFEGVRWPLLKRLGILGERVRLHGGDLKSEDPYLDKDYAECRRNFVDGKHETWPIPQNQVDLMGADVFPQSDPWK
;
A
#
# COMPACT_ATOMS: atom_id res chain seq x y z
N ASP A 1 -26.74 -5.38 -4.27
CA ASP A 1 -27.56 -4.62 -5.24
C ASP A 1 -28.39 -3.52 -4.54
N THR A 2 -29.30 -3.86 -3.63
CA THR A 2 -30.17 -2.89 -2.95
C THR A 2 -29.40 -1.76 -2.26
N ALA A 3 -28.25 -2.03 -1.65
CA ALA A 3 -27.43 -1.00 -1.00
C ALA A 3 -26.91 0.03 -2.01
N ILE A 4 -26.48 -0.39 -3.19
CA ILE A 4 -25.98 0.51 -4.25
C ILE A 4 -27.09 1.45 -4.73
N GLU A 5 -28.32 0.96 -4.85
CA GLU A 5 -29.48 1.79 -5.25
C GLU A 5 -29.82 2.88 -4.23
N MET A 6 -29.54 2.61 -2.93
CA MET A 6 -29.85 3.53 -1.81
C MET A 6 -28.76 4.56 -1.53
N LEU A 7 -27.54 4.37 -2.06
CA LEU A 7 -26.40 5.22 -1.76
C LEU A 7 -26.26 6.37 -2.77
N ASP A 8 -25.85 7.53 -2.27
CA ASP A 8 -25.44 8.65 -3.10
C ASP A 8 -24.02 8.45 -3.65
N TRP A 9 -23.73 9.05 -4.80
CA TRP A 9 -22.41 9.00 -5.41
C TRP A 9 -21.33 9.70 -4.58
N LYS A 10 -21.70 10.76 -3.90
CA LYS A 10 -20.82 11.55 -3.03
C LYS A 10 -21.38 11.62 -1.62
N ALA A 11 -20.51 11.53 -0.62
CA ALA A 11 -20.89 11.85 0.74
C ALA A 11 -21.29 13.33 0.85
N GLN A 12 -22.36 13.62 1.60
CA GLN A 12 -22.78 14.99 1.85
C GLN A 12 -21.76 15.73 2.73
N ASP A 13 -21.80 17.06 2.70
CA ASP A 13 -20.95 17.87 3.56
C ASP A 13 -21.15 17.50 5.04
N GLY A 14 -20.06 17.20 5.73
CA GLY A 14 -20.09 16.72 7.11
C GLY A 14 -20.15 15.19 7.26
N ASP A 15 -20.42 14.45 6.20
CA ASP A 15 -20.54 12.97 6.18
C ASP A 15 -19.33 12.29 5.48
N TYR A 16 -18.23 13.02 5.30
CA TYR A 16 -17.00 12.42 4.76
C TYR A 16 -16.59 11.18 5.58
N GLY A 17 -16.21 10.10 4.87
CA GLY A 17 -15.90 8.79 5.48
C GLY A 17 -17.08 7.81 5.50
N ARG A 18 -18.31 8.22 5.18
CA ARG A 18 -19.40 7.30 4.93
C ARG A 18 -19.22 6.58 3.59
N ILE A 19 -19.73 5.36 3.53
CA ILE A 19 -19.77 4.57 2.30
C ILE A 19 -20.64 5.27 1.26
N THR A 20 -20.10 5.42 0.07
CA THR A 20 -20.78 5.99 -1.11
C THR A 20 -21.15 4.91 -2.12
N LYS A 21 -21.95 5.27 -3.13
CA LYS A 21 -22.26 4.37 -4.25
C LYS A 21 -20.98 3.92 -4.98
N ALA A 22 -20.05 4.83 -5.20
CA ALA A 22 -18.75 4.50 -5.81
C ALA A 22 -17.96 3.47 -5.00
N THR A 23 -17.92 3.62 -3.66
CA THR A 23 -17.30 2.63 -2.78
C THR A 23 -17.97 1.25 -2.89
N ALA A 24 -19.31 1.22 -2.88
CA ALA A 24 -20.07 -0.04 -2.97
C ALA A 24 -19.91 -0.72 -4.32
N LYS A 25 -19.85 0.05 -5.43
CA LYS A 25 -19.57 -0.46 -6.77
C LYS A 25 -18.14 -0.99 -6.88
N HIS A 26 -17.15 -0.28 -6.34
CA HIS A 26 -15.77 -0.75 -6.29
C HIS A 26 -15.66 -2.11 -5.59
N VAL A 27 -16.29 -2.28 -4.42
CA VAL A 27 -16.32 -3.57 -3.70
C VAL A 27 -17.03 -4.65 -4.52
N ARG A 28 -18.12 -4.31 -5.23
CA ARG A 28 -18.82 -5.26 -6.10
C ARG A 28 -17.96 -5.68 -7.28
N ALA A 29 -17.19 -4.76 -7.87
CA ALA A 29 -16.21 -5.08 -8.89
C ALA A 29 -15.12 -6.03 -8.36
N GLN A 30 -14.58 -5.80 -7.15
CA GLN A 30 -13.64 -6.72 -6.51
C GLN A 30 -14.24 -8.13 -6.34
N VAL A 31 -15.49 -8.26 -5.92
CA VAL A 31 -16.18 -9.56 -5.81
C VAL A 31 -16.33 -10.22 -7.18
N ALA A 32 -16.75 -9.47 -8.20
CA ALA A 32 -16.87 -9.96 -9.58
C ALA A 32 -15.52 -10.49 -10.12
N MET A 33 -14.41 -9.81 -9.81
CA MET A 33 -13.06 -10.29 -10.16
C MET A 33 -12.72 -11.62 -9.48
N TRP A 34 -13.15 -11.85 -8.24
CA TRP A 34 -12.98 -13.14 -7.57
C TRP A 34 -13.80 -14.25 -8.22
N ASP A 35 -15.01 -13.94 -8.67
CA ASP A 35 -15.93 -14.86 -9.37
C ASP A 35 -15.57 -15.04 -10.85
N LYS A 36 -14.59 -14.25 -11.36
CA LYS A 36 -14.22 -14.15 -12.77
C LYS A 36 -15.37 -13.69 -13.69
N ASP A 37 -16.30 -12.95 -13.11
CA ASP A 37 -17.35 -12.26 -13.84
C ASP A 37 -16.81 -10.89 -14.31
N TYR A 38 -16.01 -10.95 -15.38
CA TYR A 38 -15.30 -9.78 -15.89
C TYR A 38 -16.25 -8.75 -16.48
N ASP A 39 -17.38 -9.17 -17.06
CA ASP A 39 -18.39 -8.24 -17.56
C ASP A 39 -18.98 -7.40 -16.43
N LYS A 40 -19.30 -8.04 -15.30
CA LYS A 40 -19.79 -7.32 -14.12
C LYS A 40 -18.73 -6.42 -13.51
N ALA A 41 -17.49 -6.87 -13.44
CA ALA A 41 -16.39 -6.04 -12.94
C ALA A 41 -16.21 -4.77 -13.78
N ILE A 42 -16.26 -4.90 -15.12
CA ILE A 42 -16.17 -3.78 -16.06
C ILE A 42 -17.33 -2.82 -15.86
N GLU A 43 -18.57 -3.31 -15.88
CA GLU A 43 -19.78 -2.49 -15.65
C GLU A 43 -19.65 -1.63 -14.38
N GLU A 44 -19.25 -2.22 -13.26
CA GLU A 44 -19.12 -1.49 -12.00
C GLU A 44 -18.01 -0.44 -12.00
N CYS A 45 -16.89 -0.74 -12.66
CA CYS A 45 -15.79 0.21 -12.77
C CYS A 45 -16.15 1.37 -13.70
N GLU A 46 -16.72 1.08 -14.87
CA GLU A 46 -17.09 2.11 -15.86
C GLU A 46 -18.17 3.03 -15.31
N ASP A 47 -19.16 2.51 -14.60
CA ASP A 47 -20.18 3.34 -13.92
C ASP A 47 -19.55 4.36 -12.96
N ILE A 48 -18.45 4.01 -12.25
CA ILE A 48 -17.74 4.94 -11.37
C ILE A 48 -17.04 6.04 -12.20
N PHE A 49 -16.46 5.68 -13.35
CA PHE A 49 -15.79 6.64 -14.22
C PHE A 49 -16.79 7.59 -14.92
N GLU A 50 -17.91 7.05 -15.40
CA GLU A 50 -18.95 7.81 -16.11
C GLU A 50 -19.65 8.82 -15.21
N ASP A 51 -19.86 8.51 -13.93
CA ASP A 51 -20.47 9.44 -12.97
C ASP A 51 -19.62 10.70 -12.75
N GLY A 52 -18.28 10.57 -12.79
CA GLY A 52 -17.35 11.68 -12.74
C GLY A 52 -17.24 12.40 -11.39
N THR A 53 -17.85 11.87 -10.31
CA THR A 53 -17.71 12.42 -8.95
C THR A 53 -16.27 12.35 -8.45
N TYR A 54 -15.56 11.28 -8.82
CA TYR A 54 -14.15 11.05 -8.47
C TYR A 54 -13.29 11.18 -9.73
N SER A 55 -12.05 11.63 -9.56
CA SER A 55 -11.11 11.76 -10.66
C SER A 55 -9.68 11.52 -10.17
N MET A 56 -8.78 11.14 -11.09
CA MET A 56 -7.38 10.96 -10.76
C MET A 56 -6.71 12.27 -10.37
N GLU A 57 -5.81 12.24 -9.41
CA GLU A 57 -4.88 13.35 -9.15
C GLU A 57 -3.85 13.45 -10.27
N ASP A 58 -3.27 14.62 -10.49
CA ASP A 58 -2.27 14.82 -11.54
C ASP A 58 -1.00 14.00 -11.30
N LYS A 59 -0.68 13.70 -10.05
CA LYS A 59 0.41 12.81 -9.65
C LYS A 59 -0.01 11.90 -8.51
N THR A 60 0.50 10.68 -8.49
CA THR A 60 0.24 9.74 -7.39
C THR A 60 0.63 10.31 -6.02
N GLY A 61 1.71 11.10 -5.96
CA GLY A 61 2.17 11.73 -4.73
C GLY A 61 1.16 12.69 -4.10
N ASP A 62 0.31 13.33 -4.91
CA ASP A 62 -0.67 14.32 -4.43
C ASP A 62 -1.79 13.66 -3.63
N VAL A 63 -2.11 12.39 -3.91
CA VAL A 63 -3.07 11.60 -3.13
C VAL A 63 -2.65 11.46 -1.66
N PHE A 64 -1.32 11.39 -1.43
CA PHE A 64 -0.74 11.14 -0.12
C PHE A 64 -0.16 12.40 0.54
N ASN A 65 -0.49 13.59 0.02
CA ASN A 65 0.02 14.85 0.56
C ASN A 65 -1.08 15.56 1.38
N GLY A 66 -0.91 15.60 2.70
CA GLY A 66 -1.85 16.27 3.59
C GLY A 66 -2.14 15.51 4.89
N PRO A 67 -2.78 16.17 5.85
CA PRO A 67 -3.13 15.58 7.14
C PRO A 67 -4.31 14.60 7.06
N ASP A 68 -5.19 14.82 6.11
CA ASP A 68 -6.33 13.97 5.78
C ASP A 68 -6.25 13.55 4.31
N PHE A 69 -6.91 12.46 3.96
CA PHE A 69 -6.92 11.95 2.60
C PHE A 69 -8.19 12.38 1.84
N ARG A 70 -8.47 13.69 1.81
CA ARG A 70 -9.62 14.24 1.08
C ARG A 70 -9.30 14.53 -0.39
N SER A 71 -8.48 13.67 -0.99
CA SER A 71 -8.19 13.72 -2.42
C SER A 71 -9.43 13.35 -3.23
N LYS A 72 -9.58 13.95 -4.41
CA LYS A 72 -10.63 13.62 -5.39
C LYS A 72 -10.54 12.18 -5.91
N GLU A 73 -9.45 11.48 -5.64
CA GLU A 73 -9.20 10.10 -6.04
C GLU A 73 -9.64 9.09 -4.99
N VAL A 74 -9.80 9.50 -3.72
CA VAL A 74 -10.11 8.60 -2.61
C VAL A 74 -11.60 8.28 -2.58
N LEU A 75 -11.94 7.00 -2.79
CA LEU A 75 -13.31 6.50 -2.72
C LEU A 75 -13.76 6.28 -1.28
N TRP A 76 -12.84 5.81 -0.43
CA TRP A 76 -13.13 5.60 0.98
C TRP A 76 -11.85 5.52 1.83
N ALA A 77 -11.92 6.14 3.01
CA ALA A 77 -10.87 6.09 4.02
C ALA A 77 -11.45 5.92 5.43
N TYR A 78 -10.73 5.19 6.28
CA TYR A 78 -10.98 5.24 7.72
C TYR A 78 -10.51 6.57 8.26
N GLN A 79 -11.38 7.25 8.96
CA GLN A 79 -11.09 8.55 9.57
C GLN A 79 -10.56 8.40 10.99
N PHE A 80 -9.50 9.11 11.26
CA PHE A 80 -8.91 9.24 12.59
C PHE A 80 -8.82 10.71 13.01
N SER A 81 -8.84 10.96 14.30
CA SER A 81 -8.68 12.31 14.86
C SER A 81 -8.02 12.22 16.22
N THR A 82 -7.25 13.24 16.57
CA THR A 82 -6.69 13.40 17.91
C THR A 82 -7.76 13.70 18.98
N ASN A 83 -9.00 14.00 18.56
CA ASN A 83 -10.14 14.20 19.45
C ASN A 83 -10.65 12.86 20.02
N LEU A 84 -11.30 12.92 21.19
CA LEU A 84 -11.84 11.74 21.87
C LEU A 84 -12.74 10.88 20.97
N GLY A 85 -13.64 11.51 20.20
CA GLY A 85 -14.55 10.82 19.27
C GLY A 85 -13.88 10.19 18.05
N GLY A 86 -12.66 10.61 17.70
CA GLY A 86 -11.87 10.11 16.56
C GLY A 86 -10.77 9.12 16.93
N GLY A 87 -10.83 8.54 18.14
CA GLY A 87 -9.84 7.59 18.62
C GLY A 87 -8.71 8.23 19.45
N GLY A 88 -8.64 9.55 19.53
CA GLY A 88 -7.68 10.28 20.36
C GLY A 88 -8.19 10.51 21.78
N SER A 89 -7.91 9.64 22.71
CA SER A 89 -8.35 9.77 24.10
C SER A 89 -7.23 10.14 25.08
N GLY A 90 -6.12 10.65 24.57
CA GLY A 90 -4.93 10.87 25.40
C GLY A 90 -4.16 9.58 25.72
N THR A 91 -4.63 8.40 25.28
CA THR A 91 -3.87 7.17 25.35
C THR A 91 -3.16 6.91 24.02
N PRO A 92 -1.88 6.51 24.02
CA PRO A 92 -1.09 6.28 22.80
C PRO A 92 -1.62 5.15 21.90
N LEU A 93 -2.67 4.44 22.32
CA LEU A 93 -3.15 3.20 21.69
C LEU A 93 -4.34 3.39 20.77
N MET A 94 -4.94 4.58 20.69
CA MET A 94 -6.22 4.80 20.01
C MET A 94 -6.08 5.20 18.53
N GLY A 95 -4.91 5.60 18.07
CA GLY A 95 -4.60 5.79 16.66
C GLY A 95 -4.17 4.47 15.99
N HIS A 96 -3.88 4.51 14.70
CA HIS A 96 -3.35 3.36 13.97
C HIS A 96 -1.82 3.36 13.91
N ARG A 97 -1.23 2.24 13.47
CA ARG A 97 0.23 2.05 13.42
C ARG A 97 0.80 1.94 11.99
N ALA A 98 0.00 2.17 10.95
CA ALA A 98 0.47 2.04 9.57
C ALA A 98 1.71 2.91 9.30
N ALA A 99 1.67 4.19 9.72
CA ALA A 99 2.82 5.09 9.59
C ALA A 99 4.08 4.53 10.27
N ILE A 100 3.93 4.06 11.50
CA ILE A 100 5.04 3.65 12.37
C ILE A 100 5.72 2.38 11.88
N ILE A 101 4.95 1.40 11.38
CA ILE A 101 5.51 0.15 10.87
C ILE A 101 6.20 0.31 9.52
N THR A 102 5.82 1.32 8.73
CA THR A 102 6.41 1.62 7.42
C THR A 102 7.52 2.68 7.48
N THR A 103 7.58 3.48 8.54
CA THR A 103 8.68 4.42 8.79
C THR A 103 9.88 3.66 9.38
N THR A 104 11.05 3.89 8.81
CA THR A 104 12.30 3.29 9.32
C THR A 104 12.64 3.80 10.71
N ARG A 105 13.41 3.01 11.47
CA ARG A 105 13.88 3.39 12.82
C ARG A 105 15.08 4.36 12.77
N TYR A 106 15.05 5.35 11.86
CA TYR A 106 16.13 6.31 11.68
C TYR A 106 16.58 6.96 12.98
N GLN A 107 15.63 7.24 13.90
CA GLN A 107 15.86 7.85 15.22
C GLN A 107 16.72 6.99 16.14
N SER A 108 16.95 5.72 15.83
CA SER A 108 17.81 4.82 16.60
C SER A 108 19.27 4.84 16.13
N ASN A 109 19.60 5.64 15.12
CA ASN A 109 20.98 5.85 14.71
C ASN A 109 21.63 6.91 15.59
N ALA A 110 22.93 6.79 15.79
CA ALA A 110 23.71 7.84 16.43
C ALA A 110 23.54 9.16 15.65
N ASP A 111 23.52 10.28 16.34
CA ASP A 111 23.34 11.61 15.76
C ASP A 111 21.97 11.84 15.09
N CYS A 112 20.97 11.00 15.42
CA CYS A 112 19.58 11.15 14.98
C CYS A 112 18.63 11.26 16.16
N THR A 113 17.49 11.93 15.94
CA THR A 113 16.42 12.09 16.93
C THR A 113 15.05 12.03 16.24
N PHE A 114 13.98 11.98 17.03
CA PHE A 114 12.62 12.03 16.51
C PHE A 114 12.34 13.35 15.81
N GLU A 115 11.75 13.28 14.62
CA GLU A 115 11.42 14.46 13.82
C GLU A 115 10.21 14.18 12.94
N ALA A 116 9.17 15.01 13.04
CA ALA A 116 7.93 14.83 12.27
C ALA A 116 8.17 14.80 10.75
N LYS A 117 9.04 15.68 10.23
CA LYS A 117 9.37 15.72 8.80
C LYS A 117 10.05 14.45 8.27
N ASN A 118 10.55 13.57 9.15
CA ASN A 118 11.08 12.25 8.86
C ASN A 118 10.08 11.13 9.20
N GLY A 119 8.80 11.46 9.46
CA GLY A 119 7.74 10.51 9.79
C GLY A 119 7.61 10.21 11.28
N GLY A 120 8.33 10.92 12.14
CA GLY A 120 8.26 10.75 13.58
C GLY A 120 8.86 9.43 14.06
N TYR A 121 8.12 8.71 14.93
CA TYR A 121 8.55 7.42 15.45
C TYR A 121 8.47 6.31 14.38
N GLY A 122 9.57 5.64 14.12
CA GLY A 122 9.61 4.51 13.19
C GLY A 122 9.98 3.19 13.86
N TRP A 123 9.35 2.10 13.40
CA TRP A 123 9.70 0.72 13.76
C TRP A 123 10.43 -0.03 12.65
N GLY A 124 10.27 0.39 11.38
CA GLY A 124 10.93 -0.23 10.23
C GLY A 124 10.58 -1.70 10.07
N ARG A 125 9.30 -2.07 10.18
CA ARG A 125 8.85 -3.46 10.08
C ARG A 125 8.43 -3.86 8.68
N VAL A 126 8.03 -2.86 7.87
CA VAL A 126 7.61 -3.06 6.49
C VAL A 126 8.34 -2.05 5.62
N TYR A 127 9.06 -2.52 4.64
CA TYR A 127 9.86 -1.70 3.72
C TYR A 127 9.82 -2.28 2.30
N PRO A 128 10.03 -1.45 1.26
CA PRO A 128 10.10 -1.90 -0.12
C PRO A 128 11.32 -2.81 -0.33
N ASN A 129 11.17 -3.83 -1.14
CA ASN A 129 12.27 -4.68 -1.56
C ASN A 129 12.90 -4.21 -2.88
N THR A 130 14.01 -4.80 -3.28
CA THR A 130 14.72 -4.46 -4.51
C THR A 130 13.89 -4.74 -5.76
N TYR A 131 13.02 -5.77 -5.73
CA TYR A 131 12.09 -6.02 -6.82
C TYR A 131 11.18 -4.81 -7.08
N LEU A 132 10.53 -4.25 -6.05
CA LEU A 132 9.70 -3.07 -6.24
C LEU A 132 10.49 -1.91 -6.87
N PHE A 133 11.71 -1.64 -6.38
CA PHE A 133 12.52 -0.55 -6.93
C PHE A 133 12.98 -0.81 -8.36
N SER A 134 13.19 -2.05 -8.76
CA SER A 134 13.57 -2.41 -10.13
C SER A 134 12.45 -2.19 -11.16
N LEU A 135 11.21 -2.04 -10.71
CA LEU A 135 10.06 -1.81 -11.59
C LEU A 135 9.96 -0.37 -12.09
N TYR A 136 10.58 0.60 -11.40
CA TYR A 136 10.51 2.01 -11.77
C TYR A 136 11.60 2.40 -12.77
N ASP A 137 11.23 3.14 -13.82
CA ASP A 137 12.20 4.02 -14.49
C ASP A 137 12.49 5.19 -13.54
N GLN A 138 13.64 5.12 -12.86
CA GLN A 138 14.01 6.09 -11.82
C GLN A 138 14.19 7.51 -12.36
N ALA A 139 14.36 7.67 -13.67
CA ALA A 139 14.50 8.98 -14.31
C ALA A 139 13.14 9.58 -14.67
N LYS A 140 12.19 8.76 -15.12
CA LYS A 140 10.89 9.20 -15.64
C LYS A 140 9.76 9.07 -14.62
N ASP A 141 9.63 7.88 -13.99
CA ASP A 141 8.52 7.59 -13.08
C ASP A 141 8.56 8.47 -11.84
N ASN A 142 7.64 9.42 -11.75
CA ASN A 142 7.60 10.38 -10.66
C ASN A 142 7.35 9.72 -9.29
N ARG A 143 6.72 8.55 -9.26
CA ARG A 143 6.43 7.79 -8.03
C ARG A 143 7.69 7.39 -7.30
N TYR A 144 8.79 7.10 -8.04
CA TYR A 144 10.07 6.77 -7.42
C TYR A 144 10.61 7.91 -6.55
N LYS A 145 10.45 9.16 -6.97
CA LYS A 145 10.91 10.35 -6.22
C LYS A 145 9.86 10.82 -5.21
N ASP A 146 8.60 10.82 -5.60
CA ASP A 146 7.53 11.46 -4.82
C ASP A 146 7.04 10.58 -3.67
N LEU A 147 7.05 9.24 -3.86
CA LEU A 147 6.52 8.31 -2.87
C LEU A 147 7.56 7.69 -1.94
N PHE A 148 8.85 7.96 -2.14
CA PHE A 148 9.88 7.36 -1.28
C PHE A 148 10.83 8.40 -0.70
N ILE A 149 11.40 8.08 0.45
CA ILE A 149 12.57 8.75 1.02
C ILE A 149 13.75 7.80 0.82
N HIS A 150 14.71 8.22 -0.02
CA HIS A 150 15.89 7.45 -0.36
C HIS A 150 17.15 7.90 0.37
N THR A 151 17.11 9.08 0.99
CA THR A 151 18.27 9.71 1.62
C THR A 151 17.92 10.17 3.01
N PHE A 152 18.77 9.84 3.96
CA PHE A 152 18.63 10.24 5.35
C PHE A 152 19.75 11.20 5.75
N TYR A 153 19.46 12.06 6.71
CA TYR A 153 20.38 13.06 7.23
C TYR A 153 20.48 12.94 8.75
N TYR A 154 21.68 13.22 9.29
CA TYR A 154 21.83 13.40 10.74
C TYR A 154 21.02 14.60 11.19
N ASN A 155 20.09 14.39 12.09
CA ASN A 155 19.10 15.40 12.46
C ASN A 155 19.08 15.76 13.96
N ASP A 156 20.06 15.29 14.75
CA ASP A 156 20.23 15.79 16.12
C ASP A 156 20.94 17.16 16.06
N PRO A 157 20.28 18.27 16.50
CA PRO A 157 20.90 19.60 16.51
C PRO A 157 22.14 19.71 17.38
N LYS A 158 22.35 18.75 18.28
CA LYS A 158 23.53 18.72 19.17
C LYS A 158 24.73 18.00 18.54
N SER A 159 24.52 17.31 17.41
CA SER A 159 25.58 16.60 16.72
C SER A 159 26.43 17.53 15.86
N ALA A 160 27.74 17.27 15.84
CA ALA A 160 28.65 17.92 14.88
C ALA A 160 28.36 17.54 13.42
N LYS A 161 27.56 16.49 13.19
CA LYS A 161 27.16 16.02 11.87
C LYS A 161 25.80 16.56 11.43
N PHE A 162 25.16 17.39 12.24
CA PHE A 162 23.81 17.92 11.94
C PHE A 162 23.69 18.42 10.50
N GLY A 163 22.68 17.95 9.77
CA GLY A 163 22.39 18.32 8.38
C GLY A 163 23.27 17.63 7.33
N GLN A 164 24.26 16.82 7.72
CA GLN A 164 25.05 16.04 6.75
C GLN A 164 24.28 14.77 6.35
N GLU A 165 24.45 14.36 5.09
CA GLU A 165 23.88 13.09 4.60
C GLU A 165 24.51 11.90 5.34
N ILE A 166 23.68 10.94 5.74
CA ILE A 166 24.13 9.67 6.29
C ILE A 166 24.66 8.83 5.12
N PRO A 167 25.95 8.41 5.17
CA PRO A 167 26.54 7.65 4.08
C PRO A 167 25.78 6.37 3.77
N LYS A 168 25.52 6.11 2.49
CA LYS A 168 24.70 4.95 2.05
C LYS A 168 25.32 3.60 2.42
N ASN A 169 26.62 3.51 2.58
CA ASN A 169 27.28 2.29 3.06
C ASN A 169 26.98 1.95 4.53
N LEU A 170 26.27 2.81 5.25
CA LEU A 170 25.74 2.53 6.60
C LEU A 170 24.31 1.99 6.57
N TYR A 171 23.64 2.03 5.42
CA TYR A 171 22.27 1.52 5.27
C TYR A 171 22.33 -0.02 5.28
N GLY A 172 21.37 -0.65 5.97
CA GLY A 172 21.29 -2.10 6.04
C GLY A 172 22.44 -2.82 6.76
N THR A 173 23.45 -2.11 7.23
CA THR A 173 24.61 -2.71 7.95
C THR A 173 24.26 -3.06 9.38
N SER A 174 25.15 -3.79 10.08
CA SER A 174 24.97 -4.13 11.49
C SER A 174 24.83 -2.91 12.42
N ALA A 175 25.41 -1.77 12.04
CA ALA A 175 25.23 -0.49 12.73
C ALA A 175 23.93 0.21 12.32
N GLY A 176 23.41 -0.09 11.12
CA GLY A 176 22.16 0.43 10.60
C GLY A 176 21.29 -0.69 10.04
N TYR A 177 20.75 -1.57 10.88
CA TYR A 177 19.84 -2.63 10.43
C TYR A 177 18.85 -2.11 9.38
N MET A 178 18.36 -3.00 8.49
CA MET A 178 17.33 -2.66 7.50
C MET A 178 16.21 -1.81 8.11
N GLU A 179 15.76 -2.15 9.32
CA GLU A 179 14.76 -1.39 10.04
C GLU A 179 15.16 0.04 10.38
N LYS A 180 16.46 0.38 10.43
CA LYS A 180 16.95 1.71 10.80
C LYS A 180 17.16 2.64 9.62
N LEU A 181 17.76 2.15 8.56
CA LEU A 181 18.10 2.93 7.38
C LEU A 181 17.83 2.09 6.13
N HIS A 182 16.67 2.30 5.54
CA HIS A 182 16.21 1.70 4.29
C HIS A 182 15.33 2.71 3.58
N PRO A 183 15.33 2.80 2.24
CA PRO A 183 14.35 3.62 1.54
C PRO A 183 12.93 3.30 2.01
N MET A 184 12.17 4.30 2.40
CA MET A 184 10.85 4.12 2.99
C MET A 184 9.75 4.80 2.19
N SER A 185 8.56 4.19 2.14
CA SER A 185 7.40 4.76 1.48
C SER A 185 6.79 5.90 2.29
N LYS A 186 6.37 6.96 1.59
CA LYS A 186 5.64 8.09 2.16
C LYS A 186 4.12 7.91 2.18
N LYS A 187 3.57 6.82 1.67
CA LYS A 187 2.11 6.64 1.59
C LYS A 187 1.41 6.69 2.95
N HIS A 188 2.03 6.12 3.97
CA HIS A 188 1.52 6.19 5.35
C HIS A 188 2.25 7.21 6.23
N PHE A 189 3.12 7.99 5.63
CA PHE A 189 3.96 8.97 6.31
C PHE A 189 3.11 10.03 7.02
N ASP A 190 3.42 10.31 8.28
CA ASP A 190 2.65 11.25 9.08
C ASP A 190 3.55 12.33 9.69
N GLN A 191 3.70 13.41 8.98
CA GLN A 191 4.38 14.62 9.48
C GLN A 191 3.42 15.66 10.07
N TRP A 192 2.12 15.41 9.99
CA TRP A 192 1.07 16.39 10.32
C TRP A 192 0.45 16.15 11.69
N THR A 193 -0.12 14.97 11.91
CA THR A 193 -0.85 14.71 13.17
C THR A 193 0.09 14.46 14.36
N ASN A 194 1.36 14.16 14.08
CA ASN A 194 2.43 13.98 15.05
C ASN A 194 3.43 15.15 15.11
N ALA A 195 3.10 16.29 14.50
CA ALA A 195 4.01 17.44 14.42
C ALA A 195 4.53 17.89 15.81
N ASP A 196 3.62 17.97 16.79
CA ASP A 196 3.93 18.40 18.15
C ASP A 196 4.46 17.27 19.05
N GLN A 197 4.36 16.03 18.63
CA GLN A 197 4.78 14.83 19.38
C GLN A 197 5.40 13.80 18.43
N PRO A 198 6.59 14.07 17.89
CA PRO A 198 7.21 13.20 16.88
C PRO A 198 7.66 11.82 17.44
N ASP A 199 7.67 11.65 18.75
CA ASP A 199 7.92 10.39 19.45
C ASP A 199 6.66 9.55 19.72
N ARG A 200 5.48 10.03 19.28
CA ARG A 200 4.22 9.29 19.43
C ARG A 200 4.26 7.98 18.66
N THR A 201 3.77 6.90 19.29
CA THR A 201 3.76 5.54 18.73
C THR A 201 2.49 5.18 17.96
N THR A 202 1.69 6.17 17.57
CA THR A 202 0.47 6.03 16.77
C THR A 202 0.32 7.21 15.83
N SER A 203 -0.39 7.02 14.73
CA SER A 203 -0.79 8.06 13.80
C SER A 203 -2.31 8.28 13.87
N PHE A 204 -2.72 9.52 13.68
CA PHE A 204 -4.14 9.90 13.56
C PHE A 204 -4.46 10.44 12.15
N ARG A 205 -3.55 10.23 11.21
CA ARG A 205 -3.82 10.47 9.81
C ARG A 205 -4.84 9.45 9.32
N ASP A 206 -5.75 9.86 8.44
CA ASP A 206 -6.70 8.93 7.84
C ASP A 206 -5.98 7.76 7.14
N LEU A 207 -6.67 6.65 6.95
CA LEU A 207 -6.13 5.47 6.28
C LEU A 207 -6.98 5.17 5.04
N ILE A 208 -6.41 5.37 3.85
CA ILE A 208 -7.07 5.05 2.58
C ILE A 208 -7.34 3.54 2.52
N VAL A 209 -8.56 3.19 2.15
CA VAL A 209 -8.98 1.80 1.93
C VAL A 209 -9.16 1.55 0.44
N TYR A 210 -9.86 2.45 -0.28
CA TYR A 210 -10.11 2.34 -1.71
C TYR A 210 -9.87 3.67 -2.40
N ARG A 211 -9.26 3.62 -3.57
CA ARG A 211 -9.04 4.79 -4.42
C ARG A 211 -9.17 4.43 -5.91
N LEU A 212 -9.44 5.43 -6.71
CA LEU A 212 -9.81 5.29 -8.12
C LEU A 212 -8.73 4.59 -8.96
N ALA A 213 -7.44 4.75 -8.65
CA ALA A 213 -6.38 4.06 -9.36
C ALA A 213 -6.48 2.53 -9.28
N GLU A 214 -6.93 1.97 -8.14
CA GLU A 214 -7.22 0.53 -8.04
C GLU A 214 -8.38 0.15 -8.96
N THR A 215 -9.41 1.02 -9.05
CA THR A 215 -10.55 0.79 -9.96
C THR A 215 -10.11 0.73 -11.42
N TYR A 216 -9.24 1.66 -11.85
CA TYR A 216 -8.68 1.67 -13.21
C TYR A 216 -7.87 0.40 -13.51
N LEU A 217 -6.97 0.00 -12.62
CA LEU A 217 -6.18 -1.21 -12.80
C LEU A 217 -7.04 -2.48 -12.79
N MET A 218 -8.08 -2.52 -11.95
CA MET A 218 -9.04 -3.62 -11.92
C MET A 218 -9.84 -3.70 -13.22
N CYS A 219 -10.26 -2.56 -13.78
CA CYS A 219 -10.94 -2.50 -15.06
C CYS A 219 -10.04 -2.95 -16.23
N ALA A 220 -8.78 -2.47 -16.23
CA ALA A 220 -7.78 -2.92 -17.23
C ALA A 220 -7.56 -4.43 -17.16
N GLU A 221 -7.44 -4.98 -15.95
CA GLU A 221 -7.29 -6.43 -15.75
C GLU A 221 -8.54 -7.21 -16.19
N ALA A 222 -9.74 -6.71 -15.91
CA ALA A 222 -10.99 -7.35 -16.33
C ALA A 222 -11.09 -7.41 -17.86
N TYR A 223 -10.80 -6.33 -18.56
CA TYR A 223 -10.71 -6.31 -20.02
C TYR A 223 -9.61 -7.22 -20.56
N PHE A 224 -8.44 -7.23 -19.92
CA PHE A 224 -7.36 -8.15 -20.28
C PHE A 224 -7.79 -9.62 -20.21
N HIS A 225 -8.49 -10.02 -19.17
CA HIS A 225 -8.95 -11.40 -19.02
C HIS A 225 -10.11 -11.76 -19.97
N ARG A 226 -10.99 -10.80 -20.26
CA ARG A 226 -12.14 -11.02 -21.15
C ARG A 226 -11.75 -11.01 -22.64
N ASP A 227 -10.98 -10.01 -23.05
CA ASP A 227 -10.75 -9.68 -24.46
C ASP A 227 -9.28 -9.92 -24.91
N GLY A 228 -8.38 -10.23 -23.98
CA GLY A 228 -6.96 -10.40 -24.24
C GLY A 228 -6.14 -9.12 -24.13
N GLY A 229 -4.80 -9.27 -24.14
CA GLY A 229 -3.86 -8.16 -23.94
C GLY A 229 -3.86 -7.08 -25.02
N SER A 230 -4.43 -7.36 -26.21
CA SER A 230 -4.59 -6.39 -27.29
C SER A 230 -5.91 -5.60 -27.20
N SER A 231 -6.68 -5.77 -26.14
CA SER A 231 -7.91 -5.00 -25.93
C SER A 231 -7.59 -3.51 -25.82
N PRO A 232 -8.17 -2.65 -26.68
CA PRO A 232 -7.94 -1.20 -26.58
C PRO A 232 -8.36 -0.62 -25.23
N LYS A 233 -9.42 -1.16 -24.63
CA LYS A 233 -9.91 -0.73 -23.32
C LYS A 233 -8.98 -1.16 -22.19
N ALA A 234 -8.40 -2.35 -22.26
CA ALA A 234 -7.39 -2.77 -21.28
C ALA A 234 -6.18 -1.83 -21.30
N ILE A 235 -5.70 -1.48 -22.51
CA ILE A 235 -4.58 -0.57 -22.71
C ILE A 235 -4.93 0.85 -22.23
N GLU A 236 -6.11 1.37 -22.59
CA GLU A 236 -6.61 2.68 -22.17
C GLU A 236 -6.59 2.81 -20.63
N TYR A 237 -7.23 1.88 -19.93
CA TYR A 237 -7.31 1.94 -18.46
C TYR A 237 -5.99 1.66 -17.74
N TYR A 238 -5.10 0.86 -18.32
CA TYR A 238 -3.74 0.70 -17.83
C TYR A 238 -2.96 2.03 -17.88
N ASN A 239 -3.09 2.76 -18.99
CA ASN A 239 -2.38 4.02 -19.19
C ASN A 239 -2.82 5.12 -18.23
N GLU A 240 -4.01 5.06 -17.65
CA GLU A 240 -4.46 6.05 -16.64
C GLU A 240 -3.50 6.18 -15.44
N THR A 241 -2.92 5.07 -14.98
CA THR A 241 -1.93 5.11 -13.91
C THR A 241 -0.51 5.24 -14.44
N TRP A 242 -0.23 4.62 -15.59
CA TRP A 242 1.09 4.55 -16.19
C TRP A 242 1.58 5.91 -16.71
N GLU A 243 0.78 6.60 -17.52
CA GLU A 243 1.12 7.92 -18.05
C GLU A 243 1.12 9.01 -16.98
N ARG A 244 0.17 8.96 -16.03
CA ARG A 244 0.17 9.85 -14.88
C ARG A 244 1.49 9.84 -14.11
N ALA A 245 2.14 8.70 -14.06
CA ALA A 245 3.44 8.55 -13.42
C ALA A 245 4.59 9.19 -14.22
N GLY A 246 4.33 9.70 -15.43
CA GLY A 246 5.32 10.31 -16.31
C GLY A 246 5.98 9.36 -17.29
N ASN A 247 5.45 8.13 -17.42
CA ASN A 247 5.93 7.19 -18.41
C ASN A 247 5.34 7.47 -19.80
N ASP A 248 5.97 6.96 -20.85
CA ASP A 248 5.46 7.08 -22.22
C ASP A 248 4.25 6.15 -22.40
N HIS A 249 3.32 6.50 -23.29
CA HIS A 249 2.15 5.70 -23.59
C HIS A 249 2.50 4.24 -23.90
N GLU A 250 1.77 3.30 -23.30
CA GLU A 250 1.88 1.89 -23.61
C GLU A 250 0.91 1.52 -24.74
N ASP A 251 1.44 1.07 -25.87
CA ASP A 251 0.64 0.71 -27.05
C ASP A 251 0.15 -0.76 -27.02
N GLY A 252 0.61 -1.55 -26.04
CA GLY A 252 0.29 -2.97 -25.90
C GLY A 252 1.06 -3.89 -26.87
N PRO A 253 0.72 -5.18 -26.94
CA PRO A 253 -0.28 -5.84 -26.11
C PRO A 253 0.16 -5.96 -24.64
N LEU A 254 -0.75 -5.77 -23.72
CA LEU A 254 -0.51 -5.97 -22.30
C LEU A 254 -0.24 -7.44 -21.99
N THR A 255 0.61 -7.67 -21.01
CA THR A 255 0.81 -8.99 -20.40
C THR A 255 0.34 -8.97 -18.95
N LEU A 256 0.09 -10.15 -18.37
CA LEU A 256 -0.23 -10.25 -16.97
C LEU A 256 0.89 -9.67 -16.09
N ASP A 257 2.15 -9.88 -16.49
CA ASP A 257 3.29 -9.32 -15.73
C ASP A 257 3.29 -7.79 -15.74
N MET A 258 2.99 -7.14 -16.86
CA MET A 258 2.86 -5.68 -16.94
C MET A 258 1.79 -5.15 -15.98
N LEU A 259 0.61 -5.78 -15.96
CA LEU A 259 -0.47 -5.44 -15.03
C LEU A 259 -0.02 -5.63 -13.58
N LEU A 260 0.57 -6.77 -13.25
CA LEU A 260 1.04 -7.06 -11.88
C LEU A 260 2.14 -6.13 -11.42
N ASP A 261 3.01 -5.71 -12.32
CA ASP A 261 4.07 -4.75 -12.05
C ASP A 261 3.50 -3.34 -11.82
N GLU A 262 2.47 -2.95 -12.59
CA GLU A 262 1.80 -1.68 -12.40
C GLU A 262 1.00 -1.65 -11.08
N TYR A 263 0.29 -2.72 -10.74
CA TYR A 263 -0.30 -2.87 -9.42
C TYR A 263 0.75 -2.73 -8.29
N ALA A 264 1.95 -3.28 -8.49
CA ALA A 264 3.01 -3.16 -7.50
C ALA A 264 3.55 -1.73 -7.39
N ARG A 265 3.80 -1.05 -8.52
CA ARG A 265 4.25 0.35 -8.55
C ARG A 265 3.23 1.30 -7.94
N GLU A 266 1.98 1.16 -8.39
CA GLU A 266 0.91 2.09 -8.04
C GLU A 266 0.35 1.86 -6.64
N LEU A 267 0.15 0.59 -6.22
CA LEU A 267 -0.61 0.23 -5.03
C LEU A 267 0.24 -0.42 -3.92
N HIS A 268 1.58 -0.22 -3.95
CA HIS A 268 2.42 -0.74 -2.86
C HIS A 268 1.96 -0.21 -1.50
N PHE A 269 1.97 -1.08 -0.49
CA PHE A 269 1.55 -0.81 0.90
C PHE A 269 0.07 -0.48 1.12
N GLU A 270 -0.77 -0.62 0.09
CA GLU A 270 -2.23 -0.39 0.21
C GLU A 270 -3.03 -1.70 0.43
N GLY A 271 -2.34 -2.79 0.72
CA GLY A 271 -2.99 -4.07 1.07
C GLY A 271 -3.45 -4.92 -0.14
N VAL A 272 -3.32 -4.43 -1.35
CA VAL A 272 -3.88 -5.04 -2.57
C VAL A 272 -3.09 -6.28 -3.03
N ARG A 273 -1.76 -6.31 -2.85
CA ARG A 273 -0.87 -7.29 -3.49
C ARG A 273 -1.19 -8.73 -3.13
N TRP A 274 -1.39 -9.05 -1.86
CA TRP A 274 -1.62 -10.41 -1.40
C TRP A 274 -2.98 -10.97 -1.89
N PRO A 275 -4.11 -10.27 -1.74
CA PRO A 275 -5.40 -10.70 -2.31
C PRO A 275 -5.35 -10.88 -3.82
N LEU A 276 -4.72 -9.97 -4.55
CA LEU A 276 -4.55 -10.03 -6.00
C LEU A 276 -3.85 -11.32 -6.44
N LEU A 277 -2.65 -11.59 -5.89
CA LEU A 277 -1.87 -12.78 -6.25
C LEU A 277 -2.56 -14.07 -5.85
N LYS A 278 -3.27 -14.07 -4.72
CA LYS A 278 -4.08 -15.20 -4.27
C LYS A 278 -5.25 -15.46 -5.22
N ARG A 279 -6.00 -14.42 -5.61
CA ARG A 279 -7.12 -14.52 -6.54
C ARG A 279 -6.70 -15.12 -7.88
N LEU A 280 -5.52 -14.73 -8.37
CA LEU A 280 -4.94 -15.23 -9.60
C LEU A 280 -4.31 -16.64 -9.47
N GLY A 281 -4.20 -17.18 -8.25
CA GLY A 281 -3.61 -18.50 -7.99
C GLY A 281 -2.09 -18.56 -8.15
N ILE A 282 -1.40 -17.41 -8.15
CA ILE A 282 0.05 -17.30 -8.38
C ILE A 282 0.83 -16.78 -7.17
N LEU A 283 0.21 -16.71 -6.00
CA LEU A 283 0.85 -16.15 -4.79
C LEU A 283 2.17 -16.87 -4.46
N GLY A 284 2.15 -18.21 -4.42
CA GLY A 284 3.36 -18.99 -4.10
C GLY A 284 4.48 -18.78 -5.11
N GLU A 285 4.16 -18.75 -6.40
CA GLU A 285 5.11 -18.46 -7.47
C GLU A 285 5.77 -17.07 -7.26
N ARG A 286 4.96 -16.03 -7.08
CA ARG A 286 5.45 -14.65 -6.93
C ARG A 286 6.22 -14.43 -5.63
N VAL A 287 5.86 -15.11 -4.54
CA VAL A 287 6.65 -15.09 -3.30
C VAL A 287 8.00 -15.73 -3.52
N ARG A 288 8.09 -16.86 -4.21
CA ARG A 288 9.39 -17.52 -4.51
C ARG A 288 10.29 -16.69 -5.43
N LEU A 289 9.70 -15.96 -6.37
CA LEU A 289 10.46 -15.10 -7.29
C LEU A 289 10.90 -13.78 -6.63
N HIS A 290 10.02 -13.13 -5.88
CA HIS A 290 10.16 -11.73 -5.50
C HIS A 290 10.00 -11.44 -4.01
N GLY A 291 9.69 -12.45 -3.18
CA GLY A 291 9.46 -12.25 -1.74
C GLY A 291 10.75 -11.97 -0.99
N GLY A 292 10.87 -10.77 -0.42
CA GLY A 292 12.05 -10.31 0.30
C GLY A 292 13.28 -10.17 -0.60
N ASP A 293 14.43 -9.90 0.00
CA ASP A 293 15.68 -9.66 -0.70
C ASP A 293 16.73 -10.69 -0.32
N LEU A 294 17.41 -11.23 -1.33
CA LEU A 294 18.60 -12.04 -1.13
C LEU A 294 19.78 -11.13 -0.77
N LYS A 295 20.68 -11.61 0.07
CA LYS A 295 21.91 -10.91 0.35
C LYS A 295 22.66 -10.63 -0.95
N SER A 296 23.06 -9.38 -1.14
CA SER A 296 23.82 -8.93 -2.30
C SER A 296 24.91 -7.95 -1.88
N GLU A 297 25.61 -7.39 -2.84
CA GLU A 297 26.58 -6.30 -2.60
C GLU A 297 25.89 -4.94 -2.41
N ASP A 298 24.56 -4.88 -2.55
CA ASP A 298 23.78 -3.68 -2.29
C ASP A 298 23.93 -3.25 -0.83
N PRO A 299 24.29 -2.01 -0.55
CA PRO A 299 24.49 -1.51 0.81
C PRO A 299 23.24 -1.59 1.70
N TYR A 300 22.06 -1.76 1.12
CA TYR A 300 20.82 -2.00 1.86
C TYR A 300 20.63 -3.45 2.30
N LEU A 301 21.42 -4.41 1.77
CA LEU A 301 21.20 -5.84 1.89
C LEU A 301 22.41 -6.54 2.53
N ASP A 302 22.71 -6.18 3.78
CA ASP A 302 23.79 -6.83 4.56
C ASP A 302 23.46 -8.26 5.00
N LYS A 303 22.16 -8.64 4.89
CA LYS A 303 21.62 -9.94 5.29
C LYS A 303 20.64 -10.48 4.24
N ASP A 304 20.41 -11.79 4.31
CA ASP A 304 19.35 -12.44 3.55
C ASP A 304 18.00 -12.23 4.24
N TYR A 305 17.11 -11.51 3.56
CA TYR A 305 15.72 -11.26 4.00
C TYR A 305 14.69 -12.06 3.18
N ALA A 306 15.12 -13.03 2.42
CA ALA A 306 14.28 -13.84 1.53
C ALA A 306 13.83 -15.18 2.14
N GLU A 307 13.73 -15.28 3.45
CA GLU A 307 13.26 -16.49 4.13
C GLU A 307 11.88 -16.93 3.66
N CYS A 308 10.99 -15.99 3.34
CA CYS A 308 9.66 -16.28 2.81
C CYS A 308 9.69 -17.07 1.50
N ARG A 309 10.72 -16.90 0.64
CA ARG A 309 10.87 -17.69 -0.59
C ARG A 309 11.06 -19.17 -0.32
N ARG A 310 11.84 -19.49 0.72
CA ARG A 310 12.19 -20.87 1.10
C ARG A 310 11.10 -21.54 1.91
N ASN A 311 10.39 -20.76 2.71
CA ASN A 311 9.45 -21.27 3.70
C ASN A 311 8.00 -21.27 3.20
N PHE A 312 7.72 -20.73 1.99
CA PHE A 312 6.39 -20.75 1.43
C PHE A 312 5.99 -22.19 1.05
N VAL A 313 4.87 -22.64 1.57
CA VAL A 313 4.27 -23.97 1.30
C VAL A 313 2.93 -23.74 0.60
N ASP A 314 2.84 -24.20 -0.66
CA ASP A 314 1.62 -24.10 -1.45
C ASP A 314 0.47 -24.85 -0.77
N GLY A 315 -0.74 -24.30 -0.87
CA GLY A 315 -1.93 -24.80 -0.22
C GLY A 315 -2.03 -24.46 1.27
N LYS A 316 -0.95 -24.03 1.91
CA LYS A 316 -0.92 -23.62 3.32
C LYS A 316 -0.84 -22.11 3.48
N HIS A 317 0.15 -21.48 2.90
CA HIS A 317 0.43 -20.06 3.15
C HIS A 317 -0.42 -19.11 2.32
N GLU A 318 -1.28 -19.62 1.46
CA GLU A 318 -2.39 -18.85 0.86
C GLU A 318 -3.56 -18.66 1.84
N THR A 319 -3.53 -19.33 2.97
CA THR A 319 -4.55 -19.23 4.02
C THR A 319 -3.93 -18.82 5.35
N TRP A 320 -4.76 -18.45 6.30
CA TRP A 320 -4.34 -18.14 7.67
C TRP A 320 -4.87 -19.21 8.63
N PRO A 321 -4.11 -19.57 9.68
CA PRO A 321 -4.65 -20.44 10.72
C PRO A 321 -5.78 -19.70 11.46
N ILE A 322 -6.78 -20.46 11.86
CA ILE A 322 -7.77 -19.95 12.81
C ILE A 322 -7.05 -19.78 14.15
N PRO A 323 -7.19 -18.63 14.83
CA PRO A 323 -6.55 -18.45 16.15
C PRO A 323 -6.94 -19.57 17.10
N GLN A 324 -5.98 -20.21 17.75
CA GLN A 324 -6.21 -21.41 18.58
C GLN A 324 -7.24 -21.15 19.68
N ASN A 325 -7.24 -19.97 20.29
CA ASN A 325 -8.23 -19.60 21.30
C ASN A 325 -9.68 -19.59 20.77
N GLN A 326 -9.90 -19.39 19.49
CA GLN A 326 -11.23 -19.48 18.87
C GLN A 326 -11.63 -20.94 18.67
N VAL A 327 -10.70 -21.79 18.23
CA VAL A 327 -10.92 -23.24 18.12
C VAL A 327 -11.25 -23.83 19.50
N ASP A 328 -10.50 -23.44 20.53
CA ASP A 328 -10.71 -23.91 21.90
C ASP A 328 -12.05 -23.46 22.48
N LEU A 329 -12.44 -22.19 22.21
CA LEU A 329 -13.70 -21.62 22.68
C LEU A 329 -14.93 -22.29 22.05
N MET A 330 -14.86 -22.57 20.75
CA MET A 330 -15.97 -23.13 19.98
C MET A 330 -16.04 -24.68 20.06
N GLY A 331 -14.95 -25.31 20.47
CA GLY A 331 -14.77 -26.74 20.44
C GLY A 331 -14.30 -27.24 19.06
N ALA A 332 -13.18 -27.98 19.06
CA ALA A 332 -12.55 -28.46 17.82
C ALA A 332 -13.45 -29.42 16.99
N ASP A 333 -14.43 -30.05 17.61
CA ASP A 333 -15.40 -30.92 16.93
C ASP A 333 -16.41 -30.11 16.10
N VAL A 334 -16.71 -28.86 16.50
CA VAL A 334 -17.69 -27.98 15.86
C VAL A 334 -16.99 -27.02 14.93
N PHE A 335 -15.83 -26.51 15.34
CA PHE A 335 -15.05 -25.50 14.63
C PHE A 335 -13.57 -25.91 14.59
N PRO A 336 -13.23 -26.91 13.76
CA PRO A 336 -11.87 -27.43 13.67
C PRO A 336 -10.94 -26.42 13.00
N GLN A 337 -9.65 -26.53 13.30
CA GLN A 337 -8.62 -25.84 12.56
C GLN A 337 -8.71 -26.20 11.06
N SER A 338 -8.40 -25.27 10.17
CA SER A 338 -8.34 -25.53 8.73
C SER A 338 -7.26 -26.57 8.39
N ASP A 339 -7.52 -27.42 7.38
CA ASP A 339 -6.68 -28.59 7.06
C ASP A 339 -5.19 -28.31 6.92
N PRO A 340 -4.74 -27.25 6.22
CA PRO A 340 -3.30 -26.99 6.09
C PRO A 340 -2.60 -26.62 7.41
N TRP A 341 -3.38 -26.34 8.47
CA TRP A 341 -2.89 -25.82 9.74
C TRP A 341 -3.17 -26.74 10.94
N LYS A 342 -3.77 -27.93 10.67
CA LYS A 342 -3.96 -28.99 11.67
C LYS A 342 -2.67 -29.57 12.18
#